data_7865b42042e258200e35d80bb749274d
#
_entry.id   7865b42042e258200e35d80bb749274d
#
_cell.length_a   1.000
_cell.length_b   1.000
_cell.length_c   1.000
_cell.angle_alpha   90.00
_cell.angle_beta   90.00
_cell.angle_gamma   90.00
#
_symmetry.space_group_name_H-M   'P 1'
#
loop_
_entity.id
_entity.type
_entity.pdbx_description
1 polymer ?
#
loop_
_entity_poly.entity_id
_entity_poly.type
_entity_poly.pdbx_seq_one_letter_code
_entity_poly.pdbx_strand_id
1 'polypeptide(L)'
;STIGTAANRAGKDDYIYACQPTSNIHILDPTLVLSLDSTAPAGYTEHTSRKIGGFHCLCADVGVIEGHDLSGYVAGDILPASVWDLLHLPKSDPEGMVYSTEYGQWVDIYLPSWDETTGKLVSKYNGVICDGTSTPIKFNGEKFVEYFGKVTKHLISRNAFMVVMKGTPECVNIKGSADPNTTGGHIASNDKRIISHIGIEDCTGVLWQWGEDTYEYAPGTTWSSGNFYLSGYAWQSKPVFNGTYDDTNRGACVGLLRRVLLGARWNNGSNCGSRAANCAVFSAHGNDDC
;
A
#
# COMPACT_ATOMS: atom_id res chain seq x y z
N SER A 1 28.96 -11.49 -9.65
CA SER A 1 27.54 -11.46 -9.33
C SER A 1 26.80 -10.72 -10.44
N THR A 2 26.05 -11.42 -11.21
CA THR A 2 25.20 -10.81 -12.23
C THR A 2 23.84 -10.54 -11.63
N ILE A 3 23.58 -9.30 -11.27
CA ILE A 3 22.20 -8.82 -11.09
C ILE A 3 21.52 -8.87 -12.46
N GLY A 4 21.48 -9.86 -13.20
CA GLY A 4 20.80 -10.02 -14.47
C GLY A 4 20.67 -8.75 -15.35
N THR A 5 19.99 -8.87 -16.46
CA THR A 5 19.58 -7.71 -17.29
C THR A 5 18.50 -6.90 -16.59
N ALA A 6 18.28 -5.66 -16.96
CA ALA A 6 17.19 -4.81 -16.45
C ALA A 6 15.84 -5.55 -16.47
N ALA A 7 15.55 -6.30 -17.54
CA ALA A 7 14.35 -7.13 -17.66
C ALA A 7 14.23 -8.21 -16.55
N ASN A 8 15.33 -8.73 -16.04
CA ASN A 8 15.31 -9.75 -14.98
C ASN A 8 15.09 -9.15 -13.60
N ARG A 9 15.38 -7.84 -13.42
CA ARG A 9 15.20 -7.10 -12.16
C ARG A 9 13.85 -6.40 -12.05
N ALA A 10 13.21 -6.11 -13.18
CA ALA A 10 11.98 -5.32 -13.22
C ALA A 10 10.92 -5.84 -12.23
N GLY A 11 10.46 -4.98 -11.33
CA GLY A 11 9.46 -5.29 -10.31
C GLY A 11 9.94 -6.26 -9.22
N LYS A 12 11.24 -6.39 -9.00
CA LYS A 12 11.82 -7.29 -7.99
C LYS A 12 12.67 -6.56 -6.99
N ASP A 13 12.86 -7.22 -5.85
CA ASP A 13 13.78 -6.80 -4.81
C ASP A 13 15.15 -7.46 -5.04
N ASP A 14 16.20 -6.67 -4.91
CA ASP A 14 17.58 -7.08 -4.92
C ASP A 14 18.18 -6.90 -3.52
N TYR A 15 19.00 -7.86 -3.09
CA TYR A 15 19.59 -7.87 -1.76
C TYR A 15 21.09 -7.72 -1.82
N ILE A 16 21.63 -7.00 -0.87
CA ILE A 16 23.07 -6.81 -0.67
C ILE A 16 23.52 -7.71 0.47
N TYR A 17 24.49 -8.56 0.20
CA TYR A 17 25.07 -9.47 1.17
C TYR A 17 26.55 -9.18 1.42
N ALA A 18 26.95 -9.23 2.69
CA ALA A 18 28.33 -9.39 3.10
C ALA A 18 28.63 -10.89 3.19
N CYS A 19 29.53 -11.40 2.34
CA CYS A 19 29.83 -12.81 2.20
C CYS A 19 31.25 -13.11 2.67
N GLN A 20 31.44 -14.27 3.29
CA GLN A 20 32.78 -14.76 3.67
C GLN A 20 33.59 -15.03 2.40
N PRO A 21 34.87 -14.59 2.33
CA PRO A 21 35.71 -14.89 1.18
C PRO A 21 35.88 -16.39 0.98
N THR A 22 35.68 -16.88 -0.24
CA THR A 22 35.76 -18.31 -0.57
C THR A 22 37.21 -18.83 -0.65
N SER A 23 38.16 -17.94 -0.86
CA SER A 23 39.55 -18.29 -1.13
C SER A 23 40.50 -18.17 0.09
N ASN A 24 40.09 -17.51 1.16
CA ASN A 24 40.91 -17.34 2.36
C ASN A 24 40.08 -16.98 3.58
N ILE A 25 39.82 -17.94 4.43
CA ILE A 25 39.01 -17.81 5.66
C ILE A 25 39.64 -16.89 6.72
N HIS A 26 40.88 -16.43 6.53
CA HIS A 26 41.57 -15.51 7.44
C HIS A 26 41.51 -14.05 7.00
N ILE A 27 40.88 -13.73 5.85
CA ILE A 27 40.66 -12.36 5.42
C ILE A 27 39.40 -11.85 6.11
N LEU A 28 39.54 -10.76 6.87
CA LEU A 28 38.43 -10.13 7.61
C LEU A 28 37.52 -9.29 6.72
N ASP A 29 37.93 -9.01 5.49
CA ASP A 29 37.14 -8.17 4.57
C ASP A 29 36.07 -8.99 3.84
N PRO A 30 34.78 -8.75 4.08
CA PRO A 30 33.72 -9.46 3.41
C PRO A 30 33.67 -9.09 1.93
N THR A 31 33.29 -10.05 1.08
CA THR A 31 32.93 -9.78 -0.31
C THR A 31 31.49 -9.32 -0.36
N LEU A 32 31.21 -8.17 -0.99
CA LEU A 32 29.84 -7.71 -1.25
C LEU A 32 29.26 -8.42 -2.47
N VAL A 33 28.10 -9.04 -2.30
CA VAL A 33 27.38 -9.78 -3.36
C VAL A 33 25.96 -9.26 -3.45
N LEU A 34 25.52 -9.01 -4.69
CA LEU A 34 24.13 -8.69 -4.99
C LEU A 34 23.39 -9.95 -5.44
N SER A 35 22.16 -10.14 -5.00
CA SER A 35 21.36 -11.32 -5.30
C SER A 35 19.87 -11.00 -5.30
N LEU A 36 19.11 -11.69 -6.17
CA LEU A 36 17.64 -11.73 -6.13
C LEU A 36 17.11 -12.75 -5.10
N ASP A 37 17.99 -13.56 -4.51
CA ASP A 37 17.62 -14.54 -3.50
C ASP A 37 17.56 -13.86 -2.12
N SER A 38 16.41 -13.94 -1.48
CA SER A 38 16.19 -13.32 -0.17
C SER A 38 16.82 -14.08 0.99
N THR A 39 17.31 -15.30 0.77
CA THR A 39 17.88 -16.17 1.81
C THR A 39 19.41 -16.11 1.83
N ALA A 40 20.04 -16.44 0.71
CA ALA A 40 21.48 -16.37 0.54
C ALA A 40 21.85 -16.28 -0.95
N PRO A 41 22.95 -15.59 -1.32
CA PRO A 41 23.36 -15.54 -2.71
C PRO A 41 23.95 -16.88 -3.18
N ALA A 42 23.90 -17.14 -4.49
CA ALA A 42 24.42 -18.36 -5.08
C ALA A 42 25.88 -18.63 -4.68
N GLY A 43 26.17 -19.82 -4.22
CA GLY A 43 27.48 -20.25 -3.75
C GLY A 43 27.77 -19.93 -2.27
N TYR A 44 26.80 -19.34 -1.56
CA TYR A 44 26.86 -19.05 -0.14
C TYR A 44 25.69 -19.68 0.61
N THR A 45 25.78 -19.70 1.93
CA THR A 45 24.72 -20.16 2.84
C THR A 45 24.42 -19.05 3.85
N GLU A 46 23.37 -19.22 4.63
CA GLU A 46 23.04 -18.31 5.75
C GLU A 46 24.16 -18.19 6.79
N HIS A 47 25.05 -19.19 6.87
CA HIS A 47 26.21 -19.17 7.78
C HIS A 47 27.43 -18.47 7.18
N THR A 48 27.51 -18.36 5.84
CA THR A 48 28.66 -17.76 5.14
C THR A 48 28.30 -16.42 4.47
N SER A 49 27.07 -15.96 4.64
CA SER A 49 26.60 -14.66 4.15
C SER A 49 25.66 -13.99 5.16
N ARG A 50 25.62 -12.66 5.12
CA ARG A 50 24.70 -11.85 5.91
C ARG A 50 24.06 -10.80 5.02
N LYS A 51 22.73 -10.77 4.95
CA LYS A 51 21.97 -9.71 4.29
C LYS A 51 22.19 -8.40 5.06
N ILE A 52 22.66 -7.35 4.39
CA ILE A 52 22.99 -6.06 5.00
C ILE A 52 22.24 -4.89 4.40
N GLY A 53 21.51 -5.10 3.32
CA GLY A 53 20.72 -4.08 2.65
C GLY A 53 19.98 -4.64 1.47
N GLY A 54 19.24 -3.77 0.78
CA GLY A 54 18.53 -4.10 -0.44
C GLY A 54 17.86 -2.90 -1.07
N PHE A 55 17.19 -3.12 -2.18
CA PHE A 55 16.43 -2.13 -2.91
C PHE A 55 15.43 -2.81 -3.84
N HIS A 56 14.41 -2.06 -4.25
CA HIS A 56 13.44 -2.49 -5.25
C HIS A 56 13.75 -1.87 -6.61
N CYS A 57 13.50 -2.62 -7.69
CA CYS A 57 13.64 -2.13 -9.06
C CYS A 57 12.28 -1.85 -9.70
N LEU A 58 12.22 -0.74 -10.44
CA LEU A 58 11.01 -0.29 -11.13
C LEU A 58 10.45 -1.38 -12.05
N CYS A 59 9.14 -1.59 -12.01
CA CYS A 59 8.48 -2.69 -12.73
C CYS A 59 8.25 -2.42 -14.22
N ALA A 60 8.07 -1.15 -14.63
CA ALA A 60 7.82 -0.77 -16.01
C ALA A 60 8.29 0.67 -16.26
N ASP A 61 8.50 1.02 -17.53
CA ASP A 61 8.96 2.36 -17.92
C ASP A 61 8.02 3.46 -17.44
N VAL A 62 8.58 4.53 -16.89
CA VAL A 62 7.80 5.72 -16.48
C VAL A 62 7.45 6.59 -17.68
N GLY A 63 8.33 6.63 -18.68
CA GLY A 63 8.24 7.57 -19.78
C GLY A 63 8.67 8.98 -19.38
N VAL A 64 8.45 9.93 -20.26
CA VAL A 64 8.79 11.34 -20.00
C VAL A 64 7.57 12.06 -19.41
N ILE A 65 7.68 12.47 -18.14
CA ILE A 65 6.65 13.21 -17.41
C ILE A 65 7.28 14.47 -16.86
N GLU A 66 6.86 15.63 -17.35
CA GLU A 66 7.40 16.92 -16.92
C GLU A 66 7.21 17.12 -15.40
N GLY A 67 8.29 17.51 -14.72
CA GLY A 67 8.29 17.75 -13.27
C GLY A 67 8.19 16.50 -12.39
N HIS A 68 8.25 15.29 -12.97
CA HIS A 68 8.21 14.06 -12.19
C HIS A 68 9.63 13.55 -11.89
N ASP A 69 9.90 13.19 -10.61
CA ASP A 69 11.24 12.81 -10.15
C ASP A 69 11.78 11.55 -10.82
N LEU A 70 10.89 10.65 -11.21
CA LEU A 70 11.24 9.41 -11.94
C LEU A 70 11.09 9.54 -13.45
N SER A 71 10.97 10.77 -14.00
CA SER A 71 10.85 10.96 -15.45
C SER A 71 12.04 10.36 -16.19
N GLY A 72 11.78 9.51 -17.18
CA GLY A 72 12.81 8.82 -17.97
C GLY A 72 13.36 7.54 -17.35
N TYR A 73 12.95 7.16 -16.15
CA TYR A 73 13.31 5.85 -15.57
C TYR A 73 12.68 4.72 -16.39
N VAL A 74 13.40 3.62 -16.51
CA VAL A 74 12.97 2.43 -17.26
C VAL A 74 12.85 1.21 -16.35
N ALA A 75 12.15 0.20 -16.82
CA ALA A 75 12.00 -1.06 -16.12
C ALA A 75 13.34 -1.66 -15.71
N GLY A 76 13.47 -2.02 -14.43
CA GLY A 76 14.71 -2.53 -13.83
C GLY A 76 15.67 -1.46 -13.30
N ASP A 77 15.35 -0.17 -13.42
CA ASP A 77 16.07 0.87 -12.70
C ASP A 77 15.80 0.79 -11.20
N ILE A 78 16.80 1.10 -10.40
CA ILE A 78 16.67 1.13 -8.94
C ILE A 78 15.74 2.29 -8.54
N LEU A 79 14.75 2.01 -7.72
CA LEU A 79 13.96 3.06 -7.08
C LEU A 79 14.75 3.64 -5.91
N PRO A 80 15.20 4.91 -5.97
CA PRO A 80 16.06 5.49 -4.93
C PRO A 80 15.45 5.45 -3.53
N ALA A 81 14.13 5.66 -3.44
CA ALA A 81 13.41 5.66 -2.17
C ALA A 81 13.21 4.25 -1.57
N SER A 82 13.53 3.18 -2.30
CA SER A 82 13.42 1.81 -1.82
C SER A 82 14.70 1.26 -1.18
N VAL A 83 15.79 2.01 -1.25
CA VAL A 83 17.08 1.55 -0.69
C VAL A 83 17.03 1.50 0.83
N TRP A 84 17.38 0.37 1.39
CA TRP A 84 17.45 0.14 2.83
C TRP A 84 18.76 -0.53 3.25
N ASP A 85 19.14 -0.33 4.50
CA ASP A 85 20.26 -0.99 5.16
C ASP A 85 19.86 -1.43 6.59
N LEU A 86 20.79 -1.98 7.36
CA LEU A 86 20.53 -2.48 8.71
C LEU A 86 20.10 -1.40 9.72
N LEU A 87 20.32 -0.12 9.41
CA LEU A 87 19.92 1.01 10.28
C LEU A 87 18.64 1.68 9.77
N HIS A 88 18.45 1.69 8.47
CA HIS A 88 17.36 2.40 7.78
C HIS A 88 16.44 1.40 7.07
N LEU A 89 15.66 0.66 7.86
CA LEU A 89 14.68 -0.31 7.37
C LEU A 89 13.37 -0.20 8.18
N PRO A 90 12.23 -0.63 7.63
CA PRO A 90 10.98 -0.69 8.37
C PRO A 90 11.03 -1.77 9.47
N LYS A 91 10.06 -1.73 10.39
CA LYS A 91 9.85 -2.81 11.36
C LYS A 91 9.27 -4.09 10.71
N SER A 92 8.58 -3.92 9.59
CA SER A 92 8.11 -5.00 8.71
C SER A 92 9.22 -5.44 7.76
N ASP A 93 8.94 -6.45 6.93
CA ASP A 93 9.81 -6.81 5.82
C ASP A 93 9.92 -5.61 4.85
N PRO A 94 11.14 -5.16 4.46
CA PRO A 94 11.33 -4.03 3.57
C PRO A 94 11.04 -4.33 2.09
N GLU A 95 10.77 -5.58 1.73
CA GLU A 95 10.50 -5.98 0.35
C GLU A 95 9.28 -5.23 -0.20
N GLY A 96 9.41 -4.68 -1.41
CA GLY A 96 8.35 -3.93 -2.08
C GLY A 96 7.94 -2.64 -1.34
N MET A 97 8.85 -1.98 -0.61
CA MET A 97 8.57 -0.73 0.10
C MET A 97 9.46 0.42 -0.35
N VAL A 98 8.96 1.64 -0.20
CA VAL A 98 9.70 2.91 -0.37
C VAL A 98 9.58 3.77 0.88
N TYR A 99 10.62 4.56 1.15
CA TYR A 99 10.64 5.49 2.28
C TYR A 99 10.26 6.91 1.83
N SER A 100 9.25 7.48 2.46
CA SER A 100 8.90 8.88 2.28
C SER A 100 9.67 9.73 3.29
N THR A 101 10.64 10.51 2.83
CA THR A 101 11.37 11.46 3.68
C THR A 101 10.49 12.61 4.15
N GLU A 102 9.49 13.01 3.36
CA GLU A 102 8.55 14.07 3.70
C GLU A 102 7.58 13.65 4.82
N TYR A 103 7.15 12.38 4.82
CA TYR A 103 6.23 11.87 5.84
C TYR A 103 6.92 11.06 6.95
N GLY A 104 8.17 10.62 6.72
CA GLY A 104 8.96 9.88 7.70
C GLY A 104 8.51 8.42 7.88
N GLN A 105 7.94 7.78 6.85
CA GLN A 105 7.42 6.41 6.91
C GLN A 105 7.78 5.59 5.67
N TRP A 106 7.90 4.28 5.88
CA TRP A 106 7.93 3.30 4.81
C TRP A 106 6.52 2.99 4.32
N VAL A 107 6.33 2.89 3.01
CA VAL A 107 5.04 2.66 2.35
C VAL A 107 5.21 1.56 1.31
N ASP A 108 4.23 0.69 1.19
CA ASP A 108 4.20 -0.33 0.14
C ASP A 108 4.17 0.30 -1.24
N ILE A 109 4.97 -0.25 -2.16
CA ILE A 109 5.02 0.19 -3.57
C ILE A 109 3.73 -0.20 -4.28
N TYR A 110 3.25 -1.41 -4.05
CA TYR A 110 2.12 -2.00 -4.75
C TYR A 110 0.91 -2.14 -3.85
N LEU A 111 -0.26 -2.16 -4.44
CA LEU A 111 -1.47 -2.61 -3.78
C LEU A 111 -1.25 -4.00 -3.17
N PRO A 112 -1.89 -4.32 -2.03
CA PRO A 112 -1.64 -5.58 -1.35
C PRO A 112 -2.05 -6.78 -2.20
N SER A 113 -1.20 -7.79 -2.20
CA SER A 113 -1.45 -9.11 -2.80
C SER A 113 -1.40 -10.19 -1.72
N TRP A 114 -2.15 -11.28 -1.94
CA TRP A 114 -2.15 -12.42 -1.05
C TRP A 114 -1.07 -13.43 -1.46
N ASP A 115 -0.21 -13.79 -0.54
CA ASP A 115 0.73 -14.90 -0.71
C ASP A 115 0.15 -16.16 -0.08
N GLU A 116 -0.29 -17.10 -0.90
CA GLU A 116 -0.89 -18.37 -0.46
C GLU A 116 0.11 -19.25 0.31
N THR A 117 1.40 -19.15 0.01
CA THR A 117 2.44 -19.96 0.63
C THR A 117 2.65 -19.57 2.10
N THR A 118 2.71 -18.27 2.36
CA THR A 118 2.96 -17.73 3.71
C THR A 118 1.69 -17.35 4.47
N GLY A 119 0.56 -17.20 3.76
CA GLY A 119 -0.68 -16.72 4.33
C GLY A 119 -0.61 -15.24 4.77
N LYS A 120 0.15 -14.43 4.04
CA LYS A 120 0.42 -13.02 4.39
C LYS A 120 0.05 -12.08 3.25
N LEU A 121 -0.21 -10.83 3.61
CA LEU A 121 -0.23 -9.71 2.66
C LEU A 121 1.19 -9.33 2.29
N VAL A 122 1.44 -9.15 1.00
CA VAL A 122 2.72 -8.77 0.43
C VAL A 122 2.56 -7.63 -0.58
N SER A 123 3.59 -6.81 -0.73
CA SER A 123 3.71 -5.78 -1.76
C SER A 123 4.60 -6.32 -2.87
N LYS A 124 4.02 -6.71 -4.01
CA LYS A 124 4.78 -7.28 -5.13
C LYS A 124 4.18 -6.86 -6.47
N TYR A 125 5.04 -6.76 -7.48
CA TYR A 125 4.62 -6.53 -8.87
C TYR A 125 3.87 -7.72 -9.45
N ASN A 126 2.84 -7.44 -10.24
CA ASN A 126 2.01 -8.44 -10.94
C ASN A 126 1.39 -9.48 -9.97
N GLY A 127 1.14 -9.08 -8.75
CA GLY A 127 0.39 -9.88 -7.78
C GLY A 127 -1.12 -9.73 -7.97
N VAL A 128 -1.89 -10.76 -7.66
CA VAL A 128 -3.36 -10.66 -7.64
C VAL A 128 -3.77 -9.69 -6.54
N ILE A 129 -4.52 -8.64 -6.91
CA ILE A 129 -4.94 -7.60 -5.96
C ILE A 129 -5.89 -8.21 -4.93
N CYS A 130 -5.66 -7.90 -3.65
CA CYS A 130 -6.60 -8.21 -2.58
C CYS A 130 -7.76 -7.21 -2.61
N ASP A 131 -8.95 -7.72 -2.83
CA ASP A 131 -10.20 -6.97 -2.80
C ASP A 131 -11.30 -7.78 -2.09
N GLY A 132 -12.56 -7.37 -2.22
CA GLY A 132 -13.71 -8.07 -1.66
C GLY A 132 -14.09 -9.36 -2.41
N THR A 133 -13.49 -9.70 -3.54
CA THR A 133 -13.96 -10.76 -4.45
C THR A 133 -12.88 -11.68 -5.00
N SER A 134 -11.72 -11.15 -5.36
CA SER A 134 -10.75 -11.81 -6.28
C SER A 134 -9.74 -12.73 -5.59
N THR A 135 -9.65 -12.75 -4.26
CA THR A 135 -8.72 -13.59 -3.50
C THR A 135 -9.44 -14.61 -2.64
N PRO A 136 -8.76 -15.68 -2.19
CA PRO A 136 -9.36 -16.68 -1.27
C PRO A 136 -9.96 -16.05 -0.02
N ILE A 137 -9.38 -14.94 0.46
CA ILE A 137 -9.91 -14.12 1.54
C ILE A 137 -10.57 -12.90 0.91
N LYS A 138 -11.86 -12.73 1.14
CA LYS A 138 -12.59 -11.52 0.77
C LYS A 138 -12.21 -10.40 1.73
N PHE A 139 -11.40 -9.48 1.24
CA PHE A 139 -10.91 -8.36 2.03
C PHE A 139 -11.95 -7.24 2.13
N ASN A 140 -11.97 -6.61 3.28
CA ASN A 140 -12.66 -5.36 3.57
C ASN A 140 -11.79 -4.54 4.53
N GLY A 141 -12.20 -3.35 4.89
CA GLY A 141 -11.41 -2.48 5.77
C GLY A 141 -10.99 -3.12 7.09
N GLU A 142 -11.84 -3.95 7.70
CA GLU A 142 -11.54 -4.68 8.94
C GLU A 142 -10.49 -5.78 8.71
N LYS A 143 -10.65 -6.54 7.63
CA LYS A 143 -9.71 -7.59 7.26
C LYS A 143 -8.33 -7.03 6.91
N PHE A 144 -8.26 -5.92 6.20
CA PHE A 144 -6.98 -5.26 5.96
C PHE A 144 -6.28 -4.86 7.26
N VAL A 145 -7.00 -4.29 8.23
CA VAL A 145 -6.42 -3.97 9.55
C VAL A 145 -5.89 -5.23 10.25
N GLU A 146 -6.67 -6.31 10.26
CA GLU A 146 -6.26 -7.58 10.85
C GLU A 146 -4.98 -8.14 10.21
N TYR A 147 -4.96 -8.23 8.88
CA TYR A 147 -3.86 -8.91 8.18
C TYR A 147 -2.61 -8.05 8.02
N PHE A 148 -2.74 -6.72 7.88
CA PHE A 148 -1.59 -5.83 7.97
C PHE A 148 -0.95 -5.87 9.35
N GLY A 149 -1.75 -5.95 10.42
CA GLY A 149 -1.24 -6.13 11.78
C GLY A 149 -0.36 -7.39 11.95
N LYS A 150 -0.70 -8.49 11.26
CA LYS A 150 0.10 -9.74 11.28
C LYS A 150 1.49 -9.60 10.65
N VAL A 151 1.69 -8.62 9.77
CA VAL A 151 2.96 -8.33 9.11
C VAL A 151 3.59 -7.02 9.59
N THR A 152 3.16 -6.51 10.75
CA THR A 152 3.67 -5.27 11.37
C THR A 152 3.50 -4.04 10.48
N LYS A 153 2.41 -4.01 9.70
CA LYS A 153 1.97 -2.88 8.87
C LYS A 153 0.62 -2.35 9.34
N HIS A 154 0.24 -1.19 8.86
CA HIS A 154 -1.07 -0.59 9.10
C HIS A 154 -1.58 0.12 7.85
N LEU A 155 -2.85 0.47 7.83
CA LEU A 155 -3.44 1.29 6.76
C LEU A 155 -2.83 2.69 6.79
N ILE A 156 -2.78 3.33 5.64
CA ILE A 156 -2.26 4.69 5.50
C ILE A 156 -3.31 5.72 5.94
N SER A 157 -2.90 6.78 6.66
CA SER A 157 -3.79 7.89 6.94
C SER A 157 -4.02 8.76 5.70
N ARG A 158 -5.14 9.49 5.66
CA ARG A 158 -5.45 10.40 4.55
C ARG A 158 -4.35 11.46 4.36
N ASN A 159 -3.80 11.97 5.45
CA ASN A 159 -2.74 12.98 5.37
C ASN A 159 -1.45 12.40 4.76
N ALA A 160 -1.05 11.20 5.19
CA ALA A 160 0.09 10.49 4.62
C ALA A 160 -0.14 10.21 3.14
N PHE A 161 -1.32 9.70 2.78
CA PHE A 161 -1.70 9.40 1.40
C PHE A 161 -1.50 10.61 0.47
N MET A 162 -2.02 11.78 0.86
CA MET A 162 -1.86 13.00 0.06
C MET A 162 -0.39 13.41 -0.16
N VAL A 163 0.49 13.08 0.78
CA VAL A 163 1.92 13.40 0.69
C VAL A 163 2.64 12.39 -0.19
N VAL A 164 2.46 11.08 0.09
CA VAL A 164 3.25 10.04 -0.58
C VAL A 164 2.80 9.74 -2.00
N MET A 165 1.55 10.08 -2.35
CA MET A 165 1.01 9.91 -3.70
C MET A 165 1.27 11.13 -4.62
N LYS A 166 2.06 12.12 -4.19
CA LYS A 166 2.48 13.23 -5.06
C LYS A 166 3.13 12.71 -6.34
N GLY A 167 2.85 13.37 -7.46
CA GLY A 167 3.35 12.99 -8.80
C GLY A 167 2.42 12.07 -9.58
N THR A 168 1.47 11.41 -8.93
CA THR A 168 0.46 10.61 -9.62
C THR A 168 -0.40 11.47 -10.55
N PRO A 169 -0.86 10.96 -11.70
CA PRO A 169 -1.81 11.67 -12.55
C PRO A 169 -3.10 12.00 -11.78
N GLU A 170 -3.51 13.26 -11.84
CA GLU A 170 -4.72 13.76 -11.19
C GLU A 170 -5.87 13.87 -12.18
N CYS A 171 -7.10 13.73 -11.71
CA CYS A 171 -8.36 13.83 -12.48
C CYS A 171 -8.47 12.84 -13.64
N VAL A 172 -7.81 11.70 -13.53
CA VAL A 172 -7.84 10.61 -14.52
C VAL A 172 -7.82 9.25 -13.82
N ASN A 173 -8.45 8.27 -14.44
CA ASN A 173 -8.42 6.87 -13.99
C ASN A 173 -7.56 6.02 -14.93
N ILE A 174 -7.41 4.76 -14.61
CA ILE A 174 -6.71 3.76 -15.41
C ILE A 174 -7.24 3.75 -16.86
N LYS A 175 -6.34 3.57 -17.82
CA LYS A 175 -6.67 3.49 -19.25
C LYS A 175 -7.61 2.32 -19.52
N GLY A 176 -8.66 2.59 -20.28
CA GLY A 176 -9.68 1.60 -20.60
C GLY A 176 -10.80 1.49 -19.55
N SER A 177 -10.69 2.14 -18.42
CA SER A 177 -11.72 2.14 -17.35
C SER A 177 -12.21 0.73 -17.00
N ALA A 178 -11.28 -0.23 -16.92
CA ALA A 178 -11.55 -1.61 -16.53
C ALA A 178 -10.93 -1.90 -15.17
N ASP A 179 -11.57 -2.78 -14.41
CA ASP A 179 -11.10 -3.24 -13.12
C ASP A 179 -9.78 -4.01 -13.29
N PRO A 180 -8.69 -3.61 -12.61
CA PRO A 180 -7.42 -4.30 -12.72
C PRO A 180 -7.39 -5.55 -11.83
N ASN A 181 -6.84 -6.64 -12.37
CA ASN A 181 -6.67 -7.88 -11.60
C ASN A 181 -5.31 -8.00 -10.91
N THR A 182 -4.32 -7.24 -11.37
CA THR A 182 -2.93 -7.35 -10.88
C THR A 182 -2.33 -6.00 -10.57
N THR A 183 -1.30 -6.00 -9.72
CA THR A 183 -0.64 -4.81 -9.21
C THR A 183 0.45 -4.28 -10.13
N GLY A 184 0.56 -2.96 -10.21
CA GLY A 184 1.69 -2.24 -10.80
C GLY A 184 1.70 -2.19 -12.31
N GLY A 185 2.40 -1.20 -12.84
CA GLY A 185 2.59 -1.07 -14.28
C GLY A 185 1.49 -0.31 -15.01
N HIS A 186 0.44 0.15 -14.33
CA HIS A 186 -0.72 0.74 -14.99
C HIS A 186 -0.48 2.14 -15.54
N ILE A 187 -1.23 2.46 -16.59
CA ILE A 187 -1.21 3.74 -17.31
C ILE A 187 -2.58 4.39 -17.17
N ALA A 188 -2.61 5.68 -16.91
CA ALA A 188 -3.83 6.47 -16.84
C ALA A 188 -4.41 6.75 -18.24
N SER A 189 -5.67 7.21 -18.28
CA SER A 189 -6.37 7.55 -19.52
C SER A 189 -5.73 8.70 -20.30
N ASN A 190 -4.81 9.46 -19.70
CA ASN A 190 -3.98 10.47 -20.34
C ASN A 190 -2.58 9.97 -20.77
N ASP A 191 -2.41 8.66 -20.86
CA ASP A 191 -1.18 7.97 -21.27
C ASP A 191 0.04 8.15 -20.33
N LYS A 192 -0.16 8.69 -19.11
CA LYS A 192 0.88 8.79 -18.08
C LYS A 192 0.86 7.57 -17.17
N ARG A 193 2.02 7.17 -16.65
CA ARG A 193 2.14 6.14 -15.62
C ARG A 193 1.43 6.57 -14.34
N ILE A 194 0.72 5.63 -13.71
CA ILE A 194 0.09 5.85 -12.40
C ILE A 194 1.12 5.53 -11.32
N ILE A 195 2.06 6.43 -11.11
CA ILE A 195 3.17 6.28 -10.18
C ILE A 195 3.41 7.60 -9.43
N SER A 196 3.82 7.52 -8.17
CA SER A 196 4.21 8.69 -7.37
C SER A 196 5.68 9.08 -7.59
N HIS A 197 6.07 10.29 -7.15
CA HIS A 197 7.47 10.75 -7.19
C HIS A 197 8.46 9.79 -6.51
N ILE A 198 8.02 9.05 -5.50
CA ILE A 198 8.87 8.11 -4.75
C ILE A 198 8.75 6.67 -5.24
N GLY A 199 7.92 6.40 -6.25
CA GLY A 199 7.81 5.07 -6.87
C GLY A 199 6.66 4.20 -6.37
N ILE A 200 5.65 4.76 -5.69
CA ILE A 200 4.43 4.00 -5.34
C ILE A 200 3.59 3.86 -6.60
N GLU A 201 3.20 2.63 -6.90
CA GLU A 201 2.41 2.25 -8.05
C GLU A 201 0.91 2.28 -7.75
N ASP A 202 0.08 2.41 -8.77
CA ASP A 202 -1.38 2.32 -8.66
C ASP A 202 -2.00 3.31 -7.67
N CYS A 203 -1.36 4.45 -7.52
CA CYS A 203 -1.65 5.46 -6.50
C CYS A 203 -3.10 5.91 -6.46
N THR A 204 -3.69 6.18 -7.64
CA THR A 204 -5.03 6.78 -7.76
C THR A 204 -5.71 6.32 -9.03
N GLY A 205 -7.05 6.26 -9.03
CA GLY A 205 -7.80 5.93 -10.25
C GLY A 205 -7.67 4.46 -10.70
N VAL A 206 -7.22 3.59 -9.83
CA VAL A 206 -7.08 2.14 -10.05
C VAL A 206 -8.11 1.41 -9.20
N LEU A 207 -7.95 1.42 -7.88
CA LEU A 207 -8.92 0.94 -6.90
C LEU A 207 -9.03 1.94 -5.74
N TRP A 208 -10.19 1.97 -5.07
CA TRP A 208 -10.32 2.63 -3.79
C TRP A 208 -9.43 1.94 -2.77
N GLN A 209 -8.62 2.70 -2.05
CA GLN A 209 -7.72 2.19 -1.02
C GLN A 209 -8.26 2.52 0.36
N TRP A 210 -8.38 1.50 1.22
CA TRP A 210 -8.79 1.68 2.60
C TRP A 210 -7.75 2.50 3.37
N GLY A 211 -8.21 3.58 4.02
CA GLY A 211 -7.36 4.39 4.90
C GLY A 211 -7.53 4.04 6.37
N GLU A 212 -6.60 4.53 7.19
CA GLU A 212 -6.60 4.35 8.64
C GLU A 212 -7.70 5.17 9.31
N ASP A 213 -8.01 6.36 8.76
CA ASP A 213 -8.95 7.29 9.36
C ASP A 213 -10.35 6.69 9.43
N THR A 214 -10.96 6.82 10.60
CA THR A 214 -12.31 6.35 10.87
C THR A 214 -13.24 7.51 11.15
N TYR A 215 -14.46 7.37 10.69
CA TYR A 215 -15.51 8.38 10.86
C TYR A 215 -16.79 7.74 11.39
N GLU A 216 -17.42 8.43 12.30
CA GLU A 216 -18.80 8.11 12.66
C GLU A 216 -19.73 8.83 11.69
N TYR A 217 -20.55 8.07 10.99
CA TYR A 217 -21.52 8.61 10.06
C TYR A 217 -22.94 8.37 10.56
N ALA A 218 -23.67 9.44 10.70
CA ALA A 218 -25.05 9.43 11.10
C ALA A 218 -25.95 10.02 9.98
N PRO A 219 -26.33 9.21 8.97
CA PRO A 219 -27.20 9.69 7.90
C PRO A 219 -28.57 10.11 8.45
N GLY A 220 -29.10 11.22 7.98
CA GLY A 220 -30.40 11.72 8.39
C GLY A 220 -30.39 12.45 9.73
N THR A 221 -29.25 12.82 10.26
CA THR A 221 -29.20 13.73 11.40
C THR A 221 -29.50 15.14 10.93
N THR A 222 -30.63 15.64 11.34
CA THR A 222 -30.88 17.08 11.39
C THR A 222 -30.44 17.58 12.75
N TRP A 223 -29.49 18.48 12.75
CA TRP A 223 -29.12 19.23 13.95
C TRP A 223 -30.25 20.22 14.24
N SER A 224 -31.26 19.78 14.96
CA SER A 224 -32.37 20.62 15.40
C SER A 224 -32.49 20.47 16.91
N SER A 225 -32.34 21.58 17.59
CA SER A 225 -32.56 21.72 19.05
C SER A 225 -31.75 20.79 19.97
N GLY A 226 -30.53 20.44 19.61
CA GLY A 226 -29.63 19.71 20.50
C GLY A 226 -29.87 18.20 20.61
N ASN A 227 -30.75 17.63 19.79
CA ASN A 227 -31.00 16.20 19.78
C ASN A 227 -30.47 15.56 18.49
N PHE A 228 -29.64 14.53 18.64
CA PHE A 228 -29.25 13.67 17.54
C PHE A 228 -30.26 12.54 17.39
N TYR A 229 -30.96 12.50 16.27
CA TYR A 229 -31.77 11.36 15.91
C TYR A 229 -31.02 10.54 14.84
N LEU A 230 -30.63 9.35 15.21
CA LEU A 230 -30.05 8.39 14.29
C LEU A 230 -31.14 7.42 13.89
N SER A 231 -31.83 7.70 12.81
CA SER A 231 -32.82 6.76 12.26
C SER A 231 -32.10 5.62 11.53
N GLY A 232 -32.45 4.38 11.84
CA GLY A 232 -32.02 3.22 11.05
C GLY A 232 -30.99 2.29 11.69
N TYR A 233 -30.63 2.48 12.95
CA TYR A 233 -29.67 1.61 13.65
C TYR A 233 -30.35 0.82 14.77
N ALA A 234 -30.49 -0.48 14.58
CA ALA A 234 -31.31 -1.35 15.43
C ALA A 234 -30.89 -1.41 16.91
N TRP A 235 -29.61 -1.19 17.21
CA TRP A 235 -29.13 -1.23 18.60
C TRP A 235 -29.23 0.11 19.32
N GLN A 236 -29.70 1.15 18.63
CA GLN A 236 -30.01 2.46 19.17
C GLN A 236 -31.47 2.62 19.57
N SER A 237 -32.19 1.53 19.67
CA SER A 237 -33.58 1.56 20.12
C SER A 237 -33.75 2.07 21.54
N LYS A 238 -32.67 2.26 22.28
CA LYS A 238 -32.68 2.90 23.58
C LYS A 238 -32.27 4.37 23.43
N PRO A 239 -33.14 5.27 23.83
CA PRO A 239 -32.92 6.69 23.64
C PRO A 239 -31.90 7.24 24.63
N VAL A 240 -30.64 7.00 24.37
CA VAL A 240 -29.55 7.71 25.04
C VAL A 240 -29.69 9.22 24.81
N PHE A 241 -30.54 9.63 23.86
CA PHE A 241 -30.64 11.01 23.38
C PHE A 241 -31.99 11.69 23.55
N ASN A 242 -32.95 11.09 24.21
CA ASN A 242 -34.20 11.79 24.52
C ASN A 242 -34.20 12.49 25.89
N GLY A 243 -33.01 12.73 26.43
CA GLY A 243 -32.85 13.44 27.71
C GLY A 243 -32.94 12.56 28.95
N THR A 244 -33.08 11.25 28.81
CA THR A 244 -33.05 10.32 29.94
C THR A 244 -31.72 9.58 29.94
N TYR A 245 -30.88 9.88 30.87
CA TYR A 245 -29.61 9.18 31.06
C TYR A 245 -29.91 7.79 31.63
N ASP A 246 -29.73 6.76 30.80
CA ASP A 246 -29.81 5.39 31.28
C ASP A 246 -28.40 4.91 31.64
N ASP A 247 -28.14 4.77 32.91
CA ASP A 247 -26.86 4.32 33.49
C ASP A 247 -26.46 2.91 33.03
N THR A 248 -27.39 2.14 32.43
CA THR A 248 -27.11 0.80 31.94
C THR A 248 -26.46 0.75 30.56
N ASN A 249 -26.39 1.88 29.85
CA ASN A 249 -25.85 2.00 28.48
C ASN A 249 -24.49 2.71 28.43
N ARG A 250 -23.66 2.53 29.44
CA ARG A 250 -22.31 3.09 29.45
C ARG A 250 -21.48 2.50 28.30
N GLY A 251 -20.95 3.37 27.46
CA GLY A 251 -20.10 2.99 26.35
C GLY A 251 -20.84 2.58 25.07
N ALA A 252 -22.10 2.93 24.91
CA ALA A 252 -22.80 2.78 23.63
C ALA A 252 -22.15 3.68 22.57
N CYS A 253 -21.62 3.05 21.52
CA CYS A 253 -21.17 3.75 20.34
C CYS A 253 -22.41 4.10 19.47
N VAL A 254 -22.50 5.36 19.09
CA VAL A 254 -23.63 5.87 18.32
C VAL A 254 -23.21 6.06 16.88
N GLY A 255 -23.74 5.26 15.98
CA GLY A 255 -23.38 5.32 14.56
C GLY A 255 -22.67 4.06 14.07
N LEU A 256 -22.51 3.95 12.75
CA LEU A 256 -21.72 2.91 12.13
C LEU A 256 -20.30 3.44 11.88
N LEU A 257 -19.33 2.71 12.37
CA LEU A 257 -17.94 3.00 12.08
C LEU A 257 -17.68 2.86 10.58
N ARG A 258 -17.15 3.91 9.98
CA ARG A 258 -16.74 3.97 8.59
C ARG A 258 -15.26 4.27 8.50
N ARG A 259 -14.62 3.71 7.49
CA ARG A 259 -13.26 4.05 7.12
C ARG A 259 -13.26 4.89 5.86
N VAL A 260 -12.26 5.75 5.76
CA VAL A 260 -12.03 6.49 4.52
C VAL A 260 -11.58 5.54 3.42
N LEU A 261 -12.10 5.76 2.22
CA LEU A 261 -11.55 5.24 0.97
C LEU A 261 -10.84 6.37 0.25
N LEU A 262 -9.68 6.10 -0.29
CA LEU A 262 -8.75 7.07 -0.86
C LEU A 262 -8.46 6.77 -2.34
N GLY A 263 -8.13 7.79 -3.14
CA GLY A 263 -7.57 7.67 -4.47
C GLY A 263 -8.59 7.54 -5.61
N ALA A 264 -9.78 7.02 -5.33
CA ALA A 264 -10.80 6.65 -6.32
C ALA A 264 -10.43 5.43 -7.19
N ARG A 265 -11.41 4.85 -7.89
CA ARG A 265 -11.27 3.61 -8.65
C ARG A 265 -11.27 3.83 -10.17
N TRP A 266 -11.08 2.74 -10.88
CA TRP A 266 -10.91 2.61 -12.32
C TRP A 266 -11.97 3.29 -13.21
N ASN A 267 -13.16 3.59 -12.69
CA ASN A 267 -14.24 4.22 -13.47
C ASN A 267 -14.71 5.59 -12.91
N ASN A 268 -13.95 6.20 -12.01
CA ASN A 268 -14.35 7.49 -11.41
C ASN A 268 -13.91 8.72 -12.22
N GLY A 269 -13.17 8.55 -13.32
CA GLY A 269 -12.81 9.63 -14.25
C GLY A 269 -12.13 10.81 -13.55
N SER A 270 -12.70 12.00 -13.73
CA SER A 270 -12.18 13.25 -13.16
C SER A 270 -12.24 13.37 -11.63
N ASN A 271 -12.89 12.41 -10.96
CA ASN A 271 -12.92 12.37 -9.48
C ASN A 271 -11.72 11.64 -8.88
N CYS A 272 -10.83 11.08 -9.70
CA CYS A 272 -9.62 10.40 -9.25
C CYS A 272 -8.54 11.40 -8.85
N GLY A 273 -7.72 11.05 -7.86
CA GLY A 273 -6.59 11.87 -7.45
C GLY A 273 -6.15 11.64 -6.02
N SER A 274 -4.99 12.18 -5.68
CA SER A 274 -4.36 12.05 -4.35
C SER A 274 -5.20 12.66 -3.21
N ARG A 275 -6.16 13.52 -3.53
CA ARG A 275 -7.08 14.15 -2.57
C ARG A 275 -8.47 13.54 -2.58
N ALA A 276 -8.75 12.59 -3.49
CA ALA A 276 -10.03 11.91 -3.54
C ALA A 276 -10.24 11.09 -2.28
N ALA A 277 -11.40 11.28 -1.63
CA ALA A 277 -11.76 10.56 -0.42
C ALA A 277 -13.27 10.27 -0.39
N ASN A 278 -13.63 9.09 0.06
CA ASN A 278 -15.02 8.69 0.29
C ASN A 278 -15.15 8.19 1.74
N CYS A 279 -16.00 8.84 2.51
CA CYS A 279 -16.27 8.51 3.91
C CYS A 279 -17.68 7.86 4.08
N ALA A 280 -18.30 7.41 3.00
CA ALA A 280 -19.67 6.91 3.01
C ALA A 280 -19.77 5.37 3.15
N VAL A 281 -18.66 4.65 3.18
CA VAL A 281 -18.64 3.19 3.13
C VAL A 281 -18.34 2.58 4.49
N PHE A 282 -19.07 1.52 4.86
CA PHE A 282 -18.83 0.79 6.10
C PHE A 282 -17.50 0.03 6.03
N SER A 283 -16.76 -0.01 7.12
CA SER A 283 -15.47 -0.72 7.19
C SER A 283 -15.58 -2.23 6.91
N ALA A 284 -16.74 -2.83 7.16
CA ALA A 284 -17.05 -4.23 6.85
C ALA A 284 -17.52 -4.47 5.40
N HIS A 285 -17.64 -3.41 4.58
CA HIS A 285 -18.02 -3.54 3.18
C HIS A 285 -16.86 -4.11 2.36
N GLY A 286 -17.14 -5.12 1.57
CA GLY A 286 -16.18 -5.72 0.65
C GLY A 286 -16.82 -5.88 -0.71
N ASN A 287 -16.18 -5.34 -1.74
CA ASN A 287 -16.53 -5.53 -3.14
C ASN A 287 -15.24 -5.45 -3.98
N ASP A 288 -15.38 -5.61 -5.28
CA ASP A 288 -14.31 -5.52 -6.27
C ASP A 288 -13.76 -4.10 -6.49
N ASP A 289 -14.32 -3.11 -5.84
CA ASP A 289 -13.97 -1.70 -6.01
C ASP A 289 -12.89 -1.20 -5.04
N CYS A 290 -12.56 -1.99 -3.98
CA CYS A 290 -11.65 -1.58 -2.90
C CYS A 290 -11.07 -2.76 -2.11
#